data_4c951a374c32495bac1de5b355a092a7
#
_entry.id   4c951a374c32495bac1de5b355a092a7
#
_cell.length_a   1.000
_cell.length_b   1.000
_cell.length_c   1.000
_cell.angle_alpha   90.00
_cell.angle_beta   90.00
_cell.angle_gamma   90.00
#
_symmetry.space_group_name_H-M   'P 1'
#
loop_
_entity.id
_entity.type
_entity.pdbx_description
1 polymer ?
#
loop_
_entity_poly.entity_id
_entity_poly.type
_entity_poly.pdbx_seq_one_letter_code
_entity_poly.pdbx_strand_id
1 'polypeptide(L)'
;QSGDQEPLENIAEDEFETLDESAQGAVVEDTNGFPDMALMDEEVGDPDAGVLAQEEDLFDDEIDLKNPEVAAELSEDPVRLYLREIGQVKLLDSDSEFRLATMIEASRLITTYKRRPLRKNLTATCAIYHALLADMLTSWQRLVEDAERLQREPPDLGLILSESQALHAGWESEQPSYLRAFLDNGLWGTDELWNEIARQAYSVFLSLYLLPLNYAGWLLGNINQMHEFPNQRTLYRNLPSDYDLAFELEAAQSRAVEANHSLIRANLRLVVSVAKRYLGRGISFLDLIQEGNIGLLRAVGKFDPRRGFKFS
;
A
#
# COMPACT_ATOMS: atom_id res chain seq x y z
N GLN A 1 -25.13 29.66 28.71
CA GLN A 1 -25.13 29.41 27.27
C GLN A 1 -23.68 29.06 26.90
N SER A 2 -23.31 27.84 27.11
CA SER A 2 -22.10 27.21 26.63
C SER A 2 -22.53 26.38 25.42
N GLY A 3 -22.11 26.79 24.24
CA GLY A 3 -22.27 26.00 23.03
C GLY A 3 -21.17 24.95 23.00
N ASP A 4 -21.57 23.71 22.96
CA ASP A 4 -20.70 22.58 22.69
C ASP A 4 -20.27 22.68 21.22
N GLN A 5 -19.03 22.99 21.00
CA GLN A 5 -18.35 22.78 19.72
C GLN A 5 -17.87 21.34 19.72
N GLU A 6 -18.55 20.47 19.01
CA GLU A 6 -18.01 19.17 18.64
C GLU A 6 -16.73 19.34 17.81
N PRO A 7 -15.68 18.57 18.02
CA PRO A 7 -14.48 18.66 17.24
C PRO A 7 -14.74 18.23 15.79
N LEU A 8 -14.30 19.06 14.85
CA LEU A 8 -14.44 18.85 13.39
C LEU A 8 -13.77 17.58 12.86
N GLU A 9 -13.02 16.85 13.70
CA GLU A 9 -12.45 15.54 13.36
C GLU A 9 -13.52 14.51 12.95
N ASN A 10 -14.71 14.58 13.55
CA ASN A 10 -15.78 13.61 13.26
C ASN A 10 -16.43 13.82 11.88
N ILE A 11 -16.41 15.02 11.31
CA ILE A 11 -17.08 15.28 10.02
C ILE A 11 -16.29 14.68 8.86
N ALA A 12 -14.97 14.74 8.91
CA ALA A 12 -14.12 14.15 7.87
C ALA A 12 -14.06 12.61 7.94
N GLU A 13 -14.23 12.04 9.15
CA GLU A 13 -14.26 10.60 9.36
C GLU A 13 -15.61 10.00 8.92
N ASP A 14 -16.72 10.65 9.24
CA ASP A 14 -18.05 10.16 8.86
C ASP A 14 -18.29 10.20 7.33
N GLU A 15 -17.81 11.22 6.62
CA GLU A 15 -17.89 11.24 5.15
C GLU A 15 -16.95 10.21 4.52
N PHE A 16 -15.84 9.89 5.17
CA PHE A 16 -14.88 8.90 4.70
C PHE A 16 -15.37 7.46 4.93
N GLU A 17 -16.00 7.18 6.08
CA GLU A 17 -16.64 5.89 6.36
C GLU A 17 -17.79 5.60 5.39
N THR A 18 -18.60 6.60 5.04
CA THR A 18 -19.69 6.42 4.08
C THR A 18 -19.21 6.12 2.65
N LEU A 19 -18.02 6.61 2.27
CA LEU A 19 -17.40 6.29 0.98
C LEU A 19 -16.84 4.86 0.94
N ASP A 20 -16.31 4.36 2.05
CA ASP A 20 -15.73 3.02 2.14
C ASP A 20 -16.83 1.94 2.14
N GLU A 21 -17.96 2.15 2.85
CA GLU A 21 -19.11 1.24 2.80
C GLU A 21 -19.72 1.14 1.39
N SER A 22 -19.74 2.23 0.62
CA SER A 22 -20.22 2.21 -0.78
C SER A 22 -19.27 1.48 -1.73
N ALA A 23 -17.96 1.45 -1.43
CA ALA A 23 -16.96 0.74 -2.24
C ALA A 23 -16.92 -0.78 -1.95
N GLN A 24 -17.28 -1.20 -0.75
CA GLN A 24 -17.32 -2.63 -0.36
C GLN A 24 -18.58 -3.36 -0.84
N GLY A 25 -19.68 -2.62 -1.11
CA GLY A 25 -20.96 -3.18 -1.56
C GLY A 25 -21.09 -3.42 -3.06
N ALA A 26 -20.16 -2.96 -3.89
CA ALA A 26 -20.23 -3.09 -5.34
C ALA A 26 -19.53 -4.36 -5.84
N VAL A 27 -20.01 -5.54 -5.47
CA VAL A 27 -19.88 -6.72 -6.31
C VAL A 27 -20.95 -6.59 -7.40
N VAL A 28 -20.63 -5.89 -8.48
CA VAL A 28 -21.48 -5.81 -9.65
C VAL A 28 -21.26 -7.06 -10.47
N GLU A 29 -22.30 -7.87 -10.54
CA GLU A 29 -22.46 -8.86 -11.60
C GLU A 29 -22.45 -8.13 -12.97
N ASP A 30 -21.59 -8.64 -13.83
CA ASP A 30 -21.31 -8.14 -15.16
C ASP A 30 -22.50 -8.44 -16.09
N THR A 31 -23.29 -7.43 -16.40
CA THR A 31 -24.12 -7.43 -17.64
C THR A 31 -24.34 -6.01 -18.12
N ASN A 32 -23.82 -5.76 -19.31
CA ASN A 32 -24.14 -4.72 -20.30
C ASN A 32 -23.09 -3.62 -20.55
N GLY A 33 -22.32 -3.86 -21.61
CA GLY A 33 -22.20 -2.97 -22.77
C GLY A 33 -21.69 -1.55 -22.54
N PHE A 34 -20.38 -1.37 -22.24
CA PHE A 34 -19.67 -0.16 -22.65
C PHE A 34 -18.79 -0.45 -23.86
N PRO A 35 -18.74 0.42 -24.88
CA PRO A 35 -17.95 0.21 -26.06
C PRO A 35 -16.45 0.17 -25.69
N ASP A 36 -15.80 -0.82 -26.24
CA ASP A 36 -14.37 -1.08 -26.25
C ASP A 36 -13.61 0.17 -26.76
N MET A 37 -13.12 0.99 -25.84
CA MET A 37 -12.17 2.03 -26.17
C MET A 37 -10.80 1.41 -26.15
N ALA A 38 -10.33 1.03 -27.34
CA ALA A 38 -8.98 0.59 -27.61
C ALA A 38 -7.97 1.45 -26.84
N LEU A 39 -7.26 0.82 -25.92
CA LEU A 39 -6.08 1.37 -25.28
C LEU A 39 -5.05 1.62 -26.38
N MET A 40 -4.87 2.87 -26.76
CA MET A 40 -3.64 3.31 -27.42
C MET A 40 -2.53 3.14 -26.38
N ASP A 41 -1.62 2.22 -26.62
CA ASP A 41 -0.30 2.17 -26.02
C ASP A 41 0.48 3.42 -26.44
N GLU A 42 0.30 4.53 -25.70
CA GLU A 42 1.29 5.58 -25.71
C GLU A 42 2.39 5.15 -24.73
N GLU A 43 3.58 4.93 -25.26
CA GLU A 43 4.82 4.84 -24.50
C GLU A 43 4.92 6.06 -23.58
N VAL A 44 4.61 5.89 -22.32
CA VAL A 44 4.87 6.88 -21.27
C VAL A 44 6.37 6.81 -21.02
N GLY A 45 7.10 7.72 -21.65
CA GLY A 45 8.52 7.94 -21.36
C GLY A 45 8.74 8.20 -19.86
N ASP A 46 9.88 7.71 -19.40
CA ASP A 46 10.40 7.84 -18.04
C ASP A 46 10.19 9.27 -17.49
N PRO A 47 9.40 9.49 -16.43
CA PRO A 47 9.25 10.83 -15.86
C PRO A 47 10.57 11.21 -15.20
N ASP A 48 11.25 12.16 -15.82
CA ASP A 48 12.49 12.80 -15.40
C ASP A 48 12.50 13.06 -13.89
N ALA A 49 13.56 12.61 -13.21
CA ALA A 49 13.81 12.84 -11.79
C ALA A 49 13.85 14.36 -11.37
N GLY A 50 13.81 15.25 -12.35
CA GLY A 50 13.68 16.70 -12.17
C GLY A 50 12.28 17.16 -11.74
N VAL A 51 11.23 16.33 -11.88
CA VAL A 51 9.85 16.72 -11.53
C VAL A 51 9.61 16.64 -10.03
N LEU A 52 10.33 15.78 -9.31
CA LEU A 52 10.12 15.55 -7.86
C LEU A 52 10.68 16.67 -6.98
N ALA A 53 11.65 17.46 -7.47
CA ALA A 53 12.13 18.65 -6.77
C ALA A 53 11.16 19.85 -6.87
N GLN A 54 10.11 19.73 -7.69
CA GLN A 54 9.10 20.78 -7.91
C GLN A 54 7.82 20.56 -7.10
N GLU A 55 7.68 19.46 -6.35
CA GLU A 55 6.46 19.19 -5.59
C GLU A 55 6.26 20.13 -4.39
N GLU A 56 7.33 20.68 -3.81
CA GLU A 56 7.22 21.72 -2.78
C GLU A 56 6.74 23.06 -3.40
N ASP A 57 7.06 23.34 -4.66
CA ASP A 57 6.62 24.52 -5.39
C ASP A 57 5.21 24.40 -6.01
N LEU A 58 4.62 23.20 -6.08
CA LEU A 58 3.28 22.98 -6.68
C LEU A 58 2.13 23.64 -5.91
N PHE A 59 2.36 24.07 -4.68
CA PHE A 59 1.42 24.94 -3.95
C PHE A 59 1.60 26.42 -4.31
N ASP A 60 2.78 26.80 -4.84
CA ASP A 60 3.13 28.16 -5.26
C ASP A 60 2.99 28.39 -6.77
N ASP A 61 2.78 27.32 -7.58
CA ASP A 61 2.49 27.53 -9.01
C ASP A 61 1.25 28.40 -9.16
N GLU A 62 1.49 29.55 -9.76
CA GLU A 62 0.55 30.64 -9.99
C GLU A 62 -0.79 30.10 -10.53
N ILE A 63 -1.71 29.84 -9.60
CA ILE A 63 -3.12 29.76 -9.96
C ILE A 63 -3.39 31.06 -10.70
N ASP A 64 -3.91 30.98 -11.90
CA ASP A 64 -4.28 32.17 -12.66
C ASP A 64 -5.40 32.94 -11.93
N LEU A 65 -5.02 33.60 -10.83
CA LEU A 65 -5.87 34.47 -10.01
C LEU A 65 -6.42 35.67 -10.82
N LYS A 66 -5.98 35.80 -12.09
CA LYS A 66 -6.51 36.82 -13.03
C LYS A 66 -7.90 36.45 -13.54
N ASN A 67 -8.29 35.14 -13.44
CA ASN A 67 -9.66 34.74 -13.71
C ASN A 67 -10.52 34.99 -12.46
N PRO A 68 -11.46 35.94 -12.47
CA PRO A 68 -12.27 36.30 -11.30
C PRO A 68 -13.16 35.14 -10.81
N GLU A 69 -13.56 34.21 -11.67
CA GLU A 69 -14.36 33.03 -11.30
C GLU A 69 -13.52 32.05 -10.48
N VAL A 70 -12.28 31.78 -10.91
CA VAL A 70 -11.35 30.91 -10.22
C VAL A 70 -10.95 31.48 -8.86
N ALA A 71 -10.71 32.80 -8.80
CA ALA A 71 -10.40 33.49 -7.56
C ALA A 71 -11.59 33.47 -6.57
N ALA A 72 -12.82 33.54 -7.06
CA ALA A 72 -14.02 33.45 -6.24
C ALA A 72 -14.20 32.04 -5.65
N GLU A 73 -14.07 31.00 -6.46
CA GLU A 73 -14.19 29.60 -6.01
C GLU A 73 -13.12 29.23 -4.96
N LEU A 74 -11.88 29.66 -5.15
CA LEU A 74 -10.79 29.45 -4.19
C LEU A 74 -10.92 30.30 -2.91
N SER A 75 -11.76 31.34 -2.94
CA SER A 75 -12.04 32.17 -1.77
C SER A 75 -13.16 31.63 -0.87
N GLU A 76 -13.87 30.61 -1.29
CA GLU A 76 -14.91 29.97 -0.49
C GLU A 76 -14.34 29.36 0.81
N ASP A 77 -15.01 29.62 1.92
CA ASP A 77 -14.56 29.17 3.25
C ASP A 77 -14.33 27.63 3.32
N PRO A 78 -15.19 26.76 2.72
CA PRO A 78 -14.99 25.33 2.73
C PRO A 78 -13.73 24.89 1.97
N VAL A 79 -13.45 25.48 0.81
CA VAL A 79 -12.24 25.18 0.02
C VAL A 79 -10.99 25.55 0.79
N ARG A 80 -10.96 26.74 1.41
CA ARG A 80 -9.84 27.19 2.22
C ARG A 80 -9.57 26.28 3.43
N LEU A 81 -10.66 25.84 4.10
CA LEU A 81 -10.54 24.93 5.22
C LEU A 81 -9.92 23.60 4.76
N TYR A 82 -10.46 23.02 3.69
CA TYR A 82 -9.94 21.78 3.12
C TYR A 82 -8.46 21.87 2.74
N LEU A 83 -8.06 22.92 2.01
CA LEU A 83 -6.67 23.13 1.62
C LEU A 83 -5.73 23.29 2.83
N ARG A 84 -6.21 23.93 3.90
CA ARG A 84 -5.44 24.06 5.15
C ARG A 84 -5.26 22.70 5.82
N GLU A 85 -6.31 21.90 5.91
CA GLU A 85 -6.26 20.57 6.56
C GLU A 85 -5.32 19.61 5.82
N ILE A 86 -5.44 19.49 4.50
CA ILE A 86 -4.53 18.64 3.72
C ILE A 86 -3.08 19.17 3.72
N GLY A 87 -2.89 20.47 3.88
CA GLY A 87 -1.57 21.09 3.97
C GLY A 87 -0.79 20.72 5.23
N GLN A 88 -1.48 20.26 6.29
CA GLN A 88 -0.85 19.81 7.55
C GLN A 88 -0.39 18.35 7.48
N VAL A 89 -0.87 17.57 6.51
CA VAL A 89 -0.50 16.16 6.37
C VAL A 89 0.93 16.06 5.85
N LYS A 90 1.76 15.26 6.55
CA LYS A 90 3.14 15.00 6.16
C LYS A 90 3.17 14.25 4.83
N LEU A 91 4.02 14.69 3.92
CA LEU A 91 4.30 13.95 2.67
C LEU A 91 4.99 12.62 2.99
N LEU A 92 4.66 11.61 2.22
CA LEU A 92 5.29 10.30 2.32
C LEU A 92 6.55 10.25 1.46
N ASP A 93 7.59 9.64 2.00
CA ASP A 93 8.72 9.20 1.21
C ASP A 93 8.44 7.81 0.60
N SER A 94 9.28 7.40 -0.32
CA SER A 94 9.12 6.12 -1.02
C SER A 94 9.16 4.90 -0.09
N ASP A 95 9.86 4.98 1.05
CA ASP A 95 9.92 3.91 2.03
C ASP A 95 8.63 3.82 2.84
N SER A 96 8.04 4.96 3.20
CA SER A 96 6.73 5.02 3.85
C SER A 96 5.62 4.53 2.94
N GLU A 97 5.61 4.93 1.67
CA GLU A 97 4.67 4.40 0.65
C GLU A 97 4.79 2.86 0.53
N PHE A 98 6.02 2.34 0.47
CA PHE A 98 6.28 0.91 0.39
C PHE A 98 5.75 0.16 1.62
N ARG A 99 5.97 0.69 2.84
CA ARG A 99 5.46 0.11 4.09
C ARG A 99 3.94 0.09 4.16
N LEU A 100 3.31 1.23 3.86
CA LEU A 100 1.85 1.34 3.81
C LEU A 100 1.25 0.38 2.78
N ALA A 101 1.82 0.34 1.58
CA ALA A 101 1.39 -0.58 0.53
C ALA A 101 1.55 -2.05 0.94
N THR A 102 2.60 -2.37 1.69
CA THR A 102 2.80 -3.73 2.24
C THR A 102 1.68 -4.13 3.20
N MET A 103 1.28 -3.25 4.10
CA MET A 103 0.17 -3.52 5.03
C MET A 103 -1.15 -3.73 4.27
N ILE A 104 -1.42 -2.91 3.26
CA ILE A 104 -2.63 -3.03 2.42
C ILE A 104 -2.60 -4.35 1.64
N GLU A 105 -1.48 -4.70 1.03
CA GLU A 105 -1.34 -5.93 0.24
C GLU A 105 -1.43 -7.19 1.11
N ALA A 106 -0.99 -7.12 2.38
CA ALA A 106 -1.16 -8.21 3.34
C ALA A 106 -2.64 -8.54 3.58
N SER A 107 -3.52 -7.56 3.67
CA SER A 107 -4.97 -7.76 3.80
C SER A 107 -5.56 -8.42 2.54
N ARG A 108 -5.11 -8.02 1.35
CA ARG A 108 -5.50 -8.66 0.07
C ARG A 108 -5.05 -10.12 0.02
N LEU A 109 -3.83 -10.38 0.49
CA LEU A 109 -3.27 -11.73 0.56
C LEU A 109 -4.09 -12.61 1.51
N ILE A 110 -4.45 -12.13 2.70
CA ILE A 110 -5.34 -12.82 3.66
C ILE A 110 -6.66 -13.16 2.98
N THR A 111 -7.28 -12.20 2.29
CA THR A 111 -8.55 -12.39 1.57
C THR A 111 -8.43 -13.47 0.50
N THR A 112 -7.31 -13.50 -0.21
CA THR A 112 -7.03 -14.52 -1.23
C THR A 112 -6.90 -15.92 -0.61
N TYR A 113 -6.22 -16.03 0.54
CA TYR A 113 -6.13 -17.33 1.23
C TYR A 113 -7.45 -17.77 1.84
N LYS A 114 -8.27 -16.86 2.37
CA LYS A 114 -9.62 -17.17 2.87
C LYS A 114 -10.55 -17.78 1.79
N ARG A 115 -10.31 -17.49 0.52
CA ARG A 115 -11.07 -18.05 -0.61
C ARG A 115 -10.59 -19.43 -1.07
N ARG A 116 -9.42 -19.89 -0.61
CA ARG A 116 -8.90 -21.22 -0.97
C ARG A 116 -9.72 -22.33 -0.30
N PRO A 117 -9.92 -23.48 -0.97
CA PRO A 117 -10.65 -24.58 -0.37
C PRO A 117 -9.92 -25.11 0.87
N LEU A 118 -10.67 -25.34 1.95
CA LEU A 118 -10.15 -25.85 3.20
C LEU A 118 -9.67 -27.30 3.05
N ARG A 119 -8.49 -27.59 3.58
CA ARG A 119 -8.02 -28.98 3.72
C ARG A 119 -8.78 -29.68 4.85
N LYS A 120 -9.17 -30.92 4.65
CA LYS A 120 -9.79 -31.75 5.70
C LYS A 120 -8.86 -31.81 6.92
N ASN A 121 -9.43 -31.65 8.11
CA ASN A 121 -8.76 -31.71 9.43
C ASN A 121 -7.90 -30.49 9.84
N LEU A 122 -8.05 -29.35 9.18
CA LEU A 122 -7.45 -28.09 9.64
C LEU A 122 -8.55 -27.06 9.89
N THR A 123 -8.33 -26.18 10.87
CA THR A 123 -9.13 -24.96 11.02
C THR A 123 -8.86 -24.03 9.83
N ALA A 124 -9.76 -23.09 9.57
CA ALA A 124 -9.59 -22.11 8.50
C ALA A 124 -8.29 -21.30 8.67
N THR A 125 -8.02 -20.87 9.89
CA THR A 125 -6.84 -20.10 10.24
C THR A 125 -5.55 -20.90 10.05
N CYS A 126 -5.50 -22.12 10.58
CA CYS A 126 -4.35 -22.99 10.42
C CYS A 126 -4.10 -23.34 8.94
N ALA A 127 -5.15 -23.52 8.15
CA ALA A 127 -5.02 -23.76 6.70
C ALA A 127 -4.43 -22.56 5.96
N ILE A 128 -4.79 -21.34 6.35
CA ILE A 128 -4.19 -20.09 5.81
C ILE A 128 -2.69 -20.08 6.10
N TYR A 129 -2.26 -20.30 7.35
CA TYR A 129 -0.84 -20.28 7.70
C TYR A 129 -0.04 -21.42 7.07
N HIS A 130 -0.64 -22.60 6.92
CA HIS A 130 0.01 -23.68 6.17
C HIS A 130 0.24 -23.31 4.70
N ALA A 131 -0.73 -22.66 4.05
CA ALA A 131 -0.58 -22.21 2.68
C ALA A 131 0.45 -21.05 2.59
N LEU A 132 0.37 -20.08 3.50
CA LEU A 132 1.28 -18.95 3.60
C LEU A 132 2.75 -19.41 3.73
N LEU A 133 3.03 -20.31 4.66
CA LEU A 133 4.38 -20.83 4.88
C LEU A 133 4.89 -21.70 3.72
N ALA A 134 4.01 -22.46 3.07
CA ALA A 134 4.38 -23.24 1.88
C ALA A 134 4.73 -22.30 0.69
N ASP A 135 3.91 -21.28 0.45
CA ASP A 135 4.13 -20.31 -0.62
C ASP A 135 5.39 -19.48 -0.32
N MET A 136 5.63 -19.11 0.95
CA MET A 136 6.85 -18.42 1.41
C MET A 136 8.12 -19.22 1.09
N LEU A 137 8.15 -20.51 1.48
CA LEU A 137 9.31 -21.38 1.20
C LEU A 137 9.56 -21.54 -0.30
N THR A 138 8.48 -21.69 -1.07
CA THR A 138 8.56 -21.80 -2.54
C THR A 138 9.10 -20.51 -3.16
N SER A 139 8.63 -19.35 -2.70
CA SER A 139 9.10 -18.05 -3.16
C SER A 139 10.56 -17.83 -2.80
N TRP A 140 10.97 -18.19 -1.59
CA TRP A 140 12.36 -18.08 -1.17
C TRP A 140 13.30 -18.96 -2.03
N GLN A 141 12.92 -20.21 -2.26
CA GLN A 141 13.71 -21.12 -3.10
C GLN A 141 13.89 -20.57 -4.52
N ARG A 142 12.82 -20.08 -5.13
CA ARG A 142 12.89 -19.45 -6.47
C ARG A 142 13.77 -18.20 -6.47
N LEU A 143 13.64 -17.36 -5.44
CA LEU A 143 14.44 -16.16 -5.30
C LEU A 143 15.93 -16.50 -5.27
N VAL A 144 16.34 -17.50 -4.48
CA VAL A 144 17.75 -17.94 -4.40
C VAL A 144 18.23 -18.49 -5.75
N GLU A 145 17.44 -19.35 -6.40
CA GLU A 145 17.76 -19.90 -7.72
C GLU A 145 17.93 -18.81 -8.79
N ASP A 146 17.04 -17.79 -8.79
CA ASP A 146 17.09 -16.70 -9.77
C ASP A 146 18.22 -15.72 -9.45
N ALA A 147 18.51 -15.46 -8.17
CA ALA A 147 19.68 -14.67 -7.76
C ALA A 147 20.98 -15.31 -8.18
N GLU A 148 21.14 -16.64 -8.00
CA GLU A 148 22.31 -17.40 -8.48
C GLU A 148 22.47 -17.31 -9.99
N ARG A 149 21.38 -17.39 -10.77
CA ARG A 149 21.43 -17.23 -12.24
C ARG A 149 21.94 -15.86 -12.66
N LEU A 150 21.61 -14.81 -11.89
CA LEU A 150 22.09 -13.45 -12.12
C LEU A 150 23.45 -13.17 -11.48
N GLN A 151 24.08 -14.15 -10.83
CA GLN A 151 25.33 -14.02 -10.07
C GLN A 151 25.24 -12.91 -9.00
N ARG A 152 24.09 -12.82 -8.35
CA ARG A 152 23.80 -11.88 -7.26
C ARG A 152 23.56 -12.64 -5.96
N GLU A 153 23.94 -12.03 -4.85
CA GLU A 153 23.59 -12.58 -3.53
C GLU A 153 22.10 -12.36 -3.24
N PRO A 154 21.41 -13.36 -2.67
CA PRO A 154 20.05 -13.16 -2.18
C PRO A 154 20.03 -12.15 -1.02
N PRO A 155 18.89 -11.53 -0.73
CA PRO A 155 18.80 -10.61 0.41
C PRO A 155 18.96 -11.35 1.73
N ASP A 156 19.45 -10.63 2.75
CA ASP A 156 19.60 -11.20 4.10
C ASP A 156 18.23 -11.50 4.74
N LEU A 157 18.04 -12.77 5.07
CA LEU A 157 16.76 -13.28 5.57
C LEU A 157 16.40 -12.72 6.95
N GLY A 158 17.42 -12.53 7.80
CA GLY A 158 17.25 -11.98 9.15
C GLY A 158 16.84 -10.51 9.10
N LEU A 159 17.43 -9.74 8.17
CA LEU A 159 17.07 -8.35 7.97
C LEU A 159 15.66 -8.20 7.40
N ILE A 160 15.29 -9.03 6.41
CA ILE A 160 13.91 -9.05 5.86
C ILE A 160 12.90 -9.36 6.97
N LEU A 161 13.16 -10.38 7.78
CA LEU A 161 12.27 -10.77 8.88
C LEU A 161 12.17 -9.65 9.92
N SER A 162 13.30 -9.07 10.31
CA SER A 162 13.32 -8.00 11.30
C SER A 162 12.57 -6.76 10.83
N GLU A 163 12.76 -6.36 9.58
CA GLU A 163 12.03 -5.25 8.97
C GLU A 163 10.53 -5.53 8.86
N SER A 164 10.14 -6.72 8.39
CA SER A 164 8.72 -7.08 8.27
C SER A 164 8.01 -7.06 9.62
N GLN A 165 8.68 -7.49 10.68
CA GLN A 165 8.13 -7.48 12.03
C GLN A 165 8.08 -6.06 12.65
N ALA A 166 8.98 -5.17 12.26
CA ALA A 166 8.94 -3.78 12.70
C ALA A 166 7.63 -3.07 12.27
N LEU A 167 7.02 -3.49 11.16
CA LEU A 167 5.74 -2.96 10.69
C LEU A 167 4.56 -3.24 11.64
N HIS A 168 4.69 -4.18 12.58
CA HIS A 168 3.66 -4.40 13.60
C HIS A 168 3.54 -3.23 14.59
N ALA A 169 4.64 -2.48 14.79
CA ALA A 169 4.64 -1.28 15.63
C ALA A 169 4.13 -0.03 14.89
N GLY A 170 4.11 -0.06 13.55
CA GLY A 170 3.68 1.04 12.70
C GLY A 170 4.55 1.18 11.46
N TRP A 171 4.09 2.00 10.54
CA TRP A 171 4.79 2.29 9.28
C TRP A 171 5.77 3.46 9.40
N GLU A 172 5.59 4.31 10.40
CA GLU A 172 6.43 5.48 10.64
C GLU A 172 7.81 5.04 11.14
N SER A 173 8.83 5.21 10.33
CA SER A 173 10.22 4.92 10.67
C SER A 173 11.13 5.86 9.90
N GLU A 174 12.14 6.37 10.59
CA GLU A 174 13.20 7.17 9.96
C GLU A 174 14.28 6.30 9.27
N GLN A 175 14.26 5.00 9.51
CA GLN A 175 15.22 4.09 8.90
C GLN A 175 14.76 3.72 7.48
N PRO A 176 15.67 3.68 6.50
CA PRO A 176 15.34 3.23 5.15
C PRO A 176 14.89 1.77 5.15
N SER A 177 14.02 1.42 4.21
CA SER A 177 13.60 0.03 3.99
C SER A 177 14.75 -0.78 3.42
N TYR A 178 15.16 -1.85 4.13
CA TYR A 178 16.19 -2.77 3.67
C TYR A 178 15.76 -3.47 2.38
N LEU A 179 14.55 -4.03 2.37
CA LEU A 179 14.06 -4.74 1.19
C LEU A 179 13.95 -3.82 -0.02
N ARG A 180 13.40 -2.62 0.15
CA ARG A 180 13.29 -1.67 -0.95
C ARG A 180 14.67 -1.25 -1.46
N ALA A 181 15.63 -0.98 -0.57
CA ALA A 181 17.00 -0.65 -0.93
C ALA A 181 17.72 -1.80 -1.68
N PHE A 182 17.45 -3.05 -1.30
CA PHE A 182 17.96 -4.23 -2.01
C PHE A 182 17.38 -4.31 -3.44
N LEU A 183 16.10 -4.03 -3.61
CA LEU A 183 15.41 -4.09 -4.90
C LEU A 183 15.78 -2.92 -5.82
N ASP A 184 16.05 -1.74 -5.26
CA ASP A 184 16.31 -0.49 -5.98
C ASP A 184 17.75 -0.42 -6.51
N ASN A 185 18.04 -1.23 -7.52
CA ASN A 185 19.36 -1.35 -8.16
C ASN A 185 19.39 -0.78 -9.60
N GLY A 186 18.35 -0.03 -9.98
CA GLY A 186 18.19 0.52 -11.33
C GLY A 186 17.60 -0.46 -12.36
N LEU A 187 17.35 -1.72 -11.98
CA LEU A 187 16.71 -2.74 -12.83
C LEU A 187 15.25 -2.97 -12.46
N TRP A 188 14.84 -2.56 -11.26
CA TRP A 188 13.49 -2.76 -10.76
C TRP A 188 12.48 -1.97 -11.59
N GLY A 189 11.48 -2.66 -12.09
CA GLY A 189 10.48 -2.11 -13.02
C GLY A 189 10.87 -2.16 -14.49
N THR A 190 12.15 -2.40 -14.83
CA THR A 190 12.66 -2.39 -16.22
C THR A 190 13.16 -3.75 -16.70
N ASP A 191 13.82 -4.53 -15.85
CA ASP A 191 14.33 -5.85 -16.18
C ASP A 191 13.38 -6.96 -15.71
N GLU A 192 13.01 -7.87 -16.62
CA GLU A 192 11.99 -8.90 -16.35
C GLU A 192 12.46 -9.95 -15.34
N LEU A 193 13.73 -10.35 -15.39
CA LEU A 193 14.30 -11.32 -14.45
C LEU A 193 14.45 -10.70 -13.06
N TRP A 194 14.85 -9.44 -12.97
CA TRP A 194 14.93 -8.74 -11.69
C TRP A 194 13.53 -8.50 -11.11
N ASN A 195 12.53 -8.24 -11.94
CA ASN A 195 11.14 -8.11 -11.51
C ASN A 195 10.59 -9.43 -10.94
N GLU A 196 11.06 -10.60 -11.43
CA GLU A 196 10.73 -11.89 -10.80
C GLU A 196 11.35 -12.00 -9.41
N ILE A 197 12.64 -11.68 -9.25
CA ILE A 197 13.30 -11.63 -7.94
C ILE A 197 12.54 -10.69 -7.00
N ALA A 198 12.16 -9.50 -7.45
CA ALA A 198 11.40 -8.54 -6.66
C ALA A 198 10.06 -9.09 -6.22
N ARG A 199 9.32 -9.78 -7.09
CA ARG A 199 8.05 -10.43 -6.76
C ARG A 199 8.23 -11.53 -5.70
N GLN A 200 9.26 -12.36 -5.84
CA GLN A 200 9.54 -13.42 -4.88
C GLN A 200 9.98 -12.85 -3.52
N ALA A 201 10.90 -11.89 -3.51
CA ALA A 201 11.37 -11.23 -2.30
C ALA A 201 10.21 -10.55 -1.54
N TYR A 202 9.35 -9.85 -2.27
CA TYR A 202 8.18 -9.20 -1.69
C TYR A 202 7.15 -10.22 -1.17
N SER A 203 6.97 -11.36 -1.86
CA SER A 203 6.10 -12.45 -1.37
C SER A 203 6.61 -13.03 -0.05
N VAL A 204 7.92 -13.23 0.08
CA VAL A 204 8.55 -13.66 1.34
C VAL A 204 8.32 -12.60 2.43
N PHE A 205 8.56 -11.33 2.13
CA PHE A 205 8.38 -10.22 3.07
C PHE A 205 6.95 -10.13 3.61
N LEU A 206 5.94 -10.21 2.72
CA LEU A 206 4.52 -10.24 3.11
C LEU A 206 4.19 -11.42 4.00
N SER A 207 4.73 -12.59 3.66
CA SER A 207 4.49 -13.80 4.46
C SER A 207 5.08 -13.67 5.85
N LEU A 208 6.28 -13.11 5.96
CA LEU A 208 6.95 -12.84 7.23
C LEU A 208 6.23 -11.77 8.06
N TYR A 209 5.69 -10.73 7.42
CA TYR A 209 4.88 -9.70 8.09
C TYR A 209 3.62 -10.28 8.75
N LEU A 210 3.00 -11.29 8.15
CA LEU A 210 1.79 -11.91 8.70
C LEU A 210 2.05 -12.91 9.84
N LEU A 211 3.31 -13.15 10.20
CA LEU A 211 3.64 -14.07 11.29
C LEU A 211 3.47 -13.38 12.66
N PRO A 212 2.85 -14.05 13.64
CA PRO A 212 2.81 -13.55 15.01
C PRO A 212 4.20 -13.27 15.56
N LEU A 213 4.36 -12.19 16.34
CA LEU A 213 5.65 -11.74 16.88
C LEU A 213 6.45 -12.84 17.59
N ASN A 214 5.79 -13.65 18.42
CA ASN A 214 6.44 -14.75 19.15
C ASN A 214 6.99 -15.82 18.21
N TYR A 215 6.24 -16.16 17.16
CA TYR A 215 6.64 -17.11 16.16
C TYR A 215 7.77 -16.57 15.28
N ALA A 216 7.69 -15.32 14.90
CA ALA A 216 8.75 -14.63 14.16
C ALA A 216 10.05 -14.54 14.97
N GLY A 217 10.00 -14.29 16.27
CA GLY A 217 11.15 -14.31 17.15
C GLY A 217 11.81 -15.69 17.23
N TRP A 218 11.02 -16.77 17.34
CA TRP A 218 11.53 -18.14 17.24
C TRP A 218 12.18 -18.41 15.87
N LEU A 219 11.54 -17.97 14.79
CA LEU A 219 12.04 -18.15 13.44
C LEU A 219 13.37 -17.41 13.22
N LEU A 220 13.47 -16.17 13.71
CA LEU A 220 14.68 -15.36 13.64
C LEU A 220 15.85 -16.04 14.37
N GLY A 221 15.60 -16.64 15.54
CA GLY A 221 16.61 -17.42 16.26
C GLY A 221 17.15 -18.60 15.45
N ASN A 222 16.27 -19.29 14.70
CA ASN A 222 16.69 -20.38 13.81
C ASN A 222 17.47 -19.85 12.59
N ILE A 223 16.99 -18.78 11.95
CA ILE A 223 17.66 -18.18 10.80
C ILE A 223 19.07 -17.71 11.16
N ASN A 224 19.26 -17.06 12.31
CA ASN A 224 20.56 -16.60 12.77
C ASN A 224 21.56 -17.75 13.03
N GLN A 225 21.07 -18.96 13.31
CA GLN A 225 21.92 -20.13 13.54
C GLN A 225 22.23 -20.88 12.24
N MET A 226 21.27 -21.00 11.35
CA MET A 226 21.34 -21.86 10.18
C MET A 226 21.52 -21.09 8.86
N HIS A 227 21.28 -19.78 8.86
CA HIS A 227 21.23 -18.89 7.69
C HIS A 227 20.21 -19.31 6.61
N GLU A 228 19.30 -20.19 6.98
CA GLU A 228 18.26 -20.74 6.11
C GLU A 228 16.92 -20.87 6.86
N PHE A 229 15.82 -21.01 6.11
CA PHE A 229 14.54 -21.38 6.70
C PHE A 229 14.56 -22.83 7.21
N PRO A 230 13.94 -23.09 8.37
CA PRO A 230 13.64 -24.45 8.78
C PRO A 230 12.76 -25.16 7.73
N ASN A 231 12.84 -26.48 7.68
CA ASN A 231 12.00 -27.25 6.78
C ASN A 231 10.49 -27.08 7.11
N GLN A 232 9.66 -27.26 6.11
CA GLN A 232 8.20 -27.06 6.18
C GLN A 232 7.54 -27.77 7.38
N ARG A 233 7.98 -29.00 7.69
CA ARG A 233 7.45 -29.77 8.81
C ARG A 233 7.77 -29.13 10.16
N THR A 234 8.95 -28.57 10.30
CA THR A 234 9.39 -27.86 11.51
C THR A 234 8.60 -26.56 11.67
N LEU A 235 8.39 -25.81 10.58
CA LEU A 235 7.57 -24.61 10.60
C LEU A 235 6.14 -24.89 11.05
N TYR A 236 5.50 -25.90 10.49
CA TYR A 236 4.12 -26.25 10.85
C TYR A 236 3.97 -26.72 12.29
N ARG A 237 4.94 -27.51 12.81
CA ARG A 237 4.89 -28.03 14.18
C ARG A 237 5.01 -26.93 15.24
N ASN A 238 5.70 -25.84 14.93
CA ASN A 238 5.91 -24.75 15.87
C ASN A 238 4.90 -23.61 15.72
N LEU A 239 3.89 -23.75 14.85
CA LEU A 239 2.83 -22.75 14.75
C LEU A 239 2.17 -22.52 16.12
N PRO A 240 1.85 -21.26 16.47
CA PRO A 240 1.09 -20.91 17.66
C PRO A 240 -0.31 -21.49 17.67
N SER A 241 -1.06 -21.23 18.74
CA SER A 241 -2.45 -21.63 18.85
C SER A 241 -3.30 -20.99 17.73
N ASP A 242 -4.40 -21.66 17.35
CA ASP A 242 -5.33 -21.15 16.35
C ASP A 242 -5.92 -19.78 16.75
N TYR A 243 -6.06 -19.52 18.06
CA TYR A 243 -6.47 -18.24 18.60
C TYR A 243 -5.44 -17.13 18.31
N ASP A 244 -4.16 -17.37 18.58
CA ASP A 244 -3.10 -16.38 18.34
C ASP A 244 -2.95 -16.09 16.83
N LEU A 245 -3.09 -17.14 16.01
CA LEU A 245 -3.06 -17.01 14.56
C LEU A 245 -4.24 -16.18 14.03
N ALA A 246 -5.45 -16.41 14.55
CA ALA A 246 -6.64 -15.67 14.18
C ALA A 246 -6.51 -14.19 14.59
N PHE A 247 -6.05 -13.95 15.83
CA PHE A 247 -5.81 -12.61 16.35
C PHE A 247 -4.85 -11.82 15.45
N GLU A 248 -3.75 -12.44 15.00
CA GLU A 248 -2.79 -11.76 14.12
C GLU A 248 -3.39 -11.41 12.75
N LEU A 249 -4.22 -12.30 12.16
CA LEU A 249 -4.89 -12.00 10.90
C LEU A 249 -5.86 -10.82 11.03
N GLU A 250 -6.60 -10.73 12.13
CA GLU A 250 -7.50 -9.60 12.41
C GLU A 250 -6.71 -8.31 12.64
N ALA A 251 -5.65 -8.37 13.44
CA ALA A 251 -4.77 -7.23 13.67
C ALA A 251 -4.12 -6.72 12.38
N ALA A 252 -3.68 -7.62 11.50
CA ALA A 252 -3.12 -7.25 10.20
C ALA A 252 -4.18 -6.58 9.30
N GLN A 253 -5.43 -7.04 9.33
CA GLN A 253 -6.52 -6.40 8.58
C GLN A 253 -6.83 -5.01 9.13
N SER A 254 -6.84 -4.81 10.45
CA SER A 254 -7.04 -3.50 11.08
C SER A 254 -5.91 -2.53 10.70
N ARG A 255 -4.65 -2.96 10.81
CA ARG A 255 -3.49 -2.15 10.38
C ARG A 255 -3.56 -1.78 8.89
N ALA A 256 -4.09 -2.66 8.05
CA ALA A 256 -4.26 -2.38 6.61
C ALA A 256 -5.30 -1.28 6.34
N VAL A 257 -6.38 -1.21 7.12
CA VAL A 257 -7.37 -0.12 7.03
C VAL A 257 -6.72 1.22 7.38
N GLU A 258 -6.00 1.28 8.50
CA GLU A 258 -5.26 2.48 8.91
C GLU A 258 -4.22 2.90 7.86
N ALA A 259 -3.49 1.93 7.30
CA ALA A 259 -2.51 2.18 6.24
C ALA A 259 -3.16 2.73 4.97
N ASN A 260 -4.33 2.21 4.60
CA ASN A 260 -5.10 2.69 3.46
C ASN A 260 -5.51 4.15 3.65
N HIS A 261 -6.04 4.50 4.82
CA HIS A 261 -6.40 5.88 5.15
C HIS A 261 -5.19 6.81 5.14
N SER A 262 -4.05 6.38 5.70
CA SER A 262 -2.82 7.17 5.73
C SER A 262 -2.27 7.42 4.31
N LEU A 263 -2.27 6.39 3.46
CA LEU A 263 -1.81 6.52 2.07
C LEU A 263 -2.71 7.48 1.28
N ILE A 264 -4.03 7.41 1.45
CA ILE A 264 -4.97 8.30 0.79
C ILE A 264 -4.78 9.73 1.29
N ARG A 265 -4.77 9.97 2.61
CA ARG A 265 -4.61 11.31 3.21
C ARG A 265 -3.34 12.01 2.72
N ALA A 266 -2.22 11.32 2.66
CA ALA A 266 -0.95 11.88 2.20
C ALA A 266 -0.98 12.30 0.72
N ASN A 267 -1.85 11.66 -0.08
CA ASN A 267 -1.97 11.93 -1.51
C ASN A 267 -3.14 12.86 -1.89
N LEU A 268 -3.88 13.44 -0.92
CA LEU A 268 -4.94 14.41 -1.22
C LEU A 268 -4.40 15.67 -1.91
N ARG A 269 -3.15 16.06 -1.61
CA ARG A 269 -2.51 17.20 -2.28
C ARG A 269 -2.32 16.95 -3.77
N LEU A 270 -2.02 15.72 -4.18
CA LEU A 270 -1.94 15.32 -5.59
C LEU A 270 -3.30 15.52 -6.28
N VAL A 271 -4.40 15.15 -5.63
CA VAL A 271 -5.76 15.36 -6.15
C VAL A 271 -6.02 16.84 -6.43
N VAL A 272 -5.65 17.71 -5.49
CA VAL A 272 -5.81 19.16 -5.65
C VAL A 272 -4.99 19.67 -6.83
N SER A 273 -3.73 19.24 -6.98
CA SER A 273 -2.88 19.66 -8.09
C SER A 273 -3.45 19.24 -9.45
N VAL A 274 -4.04 18.05 -9.52
CA VAL A 274 -4.74 17.58 -10.72
C VAL A 274 -6.02 18.38 -10.97
N ALA A 275 -6.86 18.58 -9.94
CA ALA A 275 -8.13 19.32 -10.05
C ALA A 275 -7.92 20.77 -10.53
N LYS A 276 -6.84 21.44 -10.09
CA LYS A 276 -6.47 22.79 -10.55
C LYS A 276 -6.39 22.91 -12.09
N ARG A 277 -5.96 21.86 -12.80
CA ARG A 277 -5.84 21.86 -14.27
C ARG A 277 -7.19 21.87 -14.99
N TYR A 278 -8.27 21.61 -14.26
CA TYR A 278 -9.65 21.55 -14.80
C TYR A 278 -10.51 22.74 -14.39
N LEU A 279 -9.97 23.72 -13.65
CA LEU A 279 -10.67 24.96 -13.27
C LEU A 279 -11.14 25.73 -14.51
N GLY A 280 -12.23 26.49 -14.36
CA GLY A 280 -12.80 27.32 -15.44
C GLY A 280 -13.52 26.54 -16.54
N ARG A 281 -13.85 25.24 -16.33
CA ARG A 281 -14.58 24.42 -17.30
C ARG A 281 -16.06 24.26 -16.95
N GLY A 282 -16.58 25.06 -16.03
CA GLY A 282 -18.01 25.05 -15.63
C GLY A 282 -18.38 24.00 -14.59
N ILE A 283 -17.39 23.40 -13.93
CA ILE A 283 -17.56 22.46 -12.80
C ILE A 283 -16.94 23.12 -11.57
N SER A 284 -17.59 23.04 -10.41
CA SER A 284 -17.06 23.64 -9.18
C SER A 284 -15.73 22.96 -8.76
N PHE A 285 -14.87 23.72 -8.07
CA PHE A 285 -13.58 23.16 -7.63
C PHE A 285 -13.75 22.03 -6.62
N LEU A 286 -14.75 22.11 -5.75
CA LEU A 286 -15.06 21.04 -4.80
C LEU A 286 -15.51 19.76 -5.52
N ASP A 287 -16.33 19.87 -6.56
CA ASP A 287 -16.76 18.70 -7.34
C ASP A 287 -15.57 18.05 -8.05
N LEU A 288 -14.65 18.86 -8.59
CA LEU A 288 -13.41 18.36 -9.20
C LEU A 288 -12.54 17.62 -8.18
N ILE A 289 -12.44 18.13 -6.95
CA ILE A 289 -11.72 17.47 -5.87
C ILE A 289 -12.39 16.13 -5.50
N GLN A 290 -13.73 16.09 -5.40
CA GLN A 290 -14.45 14.86 -5.06
C GLN A 290 -14.25 13.78 -6.13
N GLU A 291 -14.39 14.13 -7.42
CA GLU A 291 -14.07 13.20 -8.51
C GLU A 291 -12.61 12.73 -8.47
N GLY A 292 -11.69 13.64 -8.18
CA GLY A 292 -10.29 13.31 -8.00
C GLY A 292 -10.05 12.35 -6.82
N ASN A 293 -10.75 12.52 -5.70
CA ASN A 293 -10.68 11.63 -4.54
C ASN A 293 -11.19 10.22 -4.89
N ILE A 294 -12.29 10.11 -5.66
CA ILE A 294 -12.78 8.81 -6.16
C ILE A 294 -11.71 8.16 -7.06
N GLY A 295 -11.06 8.94 -7.91
CA GLY A 295 -9.93 8.48 -8.72
C GLY A 295 -8.77 7.98 -7.85
N LEU A 296 -8.40 8.71 -6.80
CA LEU A 296 -7.36 8.35 -5.84
C LEU A 296 -7.67 7.03 -5.13
N LEU A 297 -8.90 6.84 -4.64
CA LEU A 297 -9.35 5.58 -4.02
C LEU A 297 -9.16 4.39 -4.96
N ARG A 298 -9.53 4.55 -6.22
CA ARG A 298 -9.33 3.50 -7.26
C ARG A 298 -7.85 3.25 -7.52
N ALA A 299 -7.02 4.29 -7.53
CA ALA A 299 -5.57 4.18 -7.73
C ALA A 299 -4.92 3.42 -6.57
N VAL A 300 -5.23 3.75 -5.32
CA VAL A 300 -4.76 3.01 -4.13
C VAL A 300 -5.20 1.55 -4.19
N GLY A 301 -6.46 1.30 -4.62
CA GLY A 301 -6.98 -0.05 -4.83
C GLY A 301 -6.20 -0.88 -5.86
N LYS A 302 -5.55 -0.25 -6.83
CA LYS A 302 -4.78 -0.91 -7.90
C LYS A 302 -3.27 -0.83 -7.71
N PHE A 303 -2.80 -0.07 -6.73
CA PHE A 303 -1.37 0.10 -6.50
C PHE A 303 -0.69 -1.22 -6.14
N ASP A 304 0.39 -1.54 -6.85
CA ASP A 304 1.20 -2.74 -6.66
C ASP A 304 2.66 -2.34 -6.40
N PRO A 305 3.12 -2.39 -5.15
CA PRO A 305 4.48 -2.00 -4.78
C PRO A 305 5.56 -2.91 -5.37
N ARG A 306 5.20 -4.10 -5.89
CA ARG A 306 6.13 -5.05 -6.53
C ARG A 306 6.70 -4.53 -7.84
N ARG A 307 6.08 -3.53 -8.41
CA ARG A 307 6.50 -2.96 -9.71
C ARG A 307 7.64 -1.96 -9.63
N GLY A 308 8.04 -1.52 -8.44
CA GLY A 308 9.11 -0.55 -8.23
C GLY A 308 8.72 0.92 -8.49
N PHE A 309 7.49 1.19 -8.89
CA PHE A 309 7.01 2.55 -9.09
C PHE A 309 6.59 3.19 -7.77
N LYS A 310 6.79 4.51 -7.66
CA LYS A 310 6.19 5.32 -6.61
C LYS A 310 4.69 5.42 -6.82
N PHE A 311 3.95 5.71 -5.77
CA PHE A 311 2.51 5.93 -5.87
C PHE A 311 2.19 7.28 -6.51
N SER A 312 2.95 8.31 -6.17
CA SER A 312 2.82 9.71 -6.62
C SER A 312 3.70 10.03 -7.82
#